data_08419cc8488f64d7164abc40039c43ca
#
_entry.id   08419cc8488f64d7164abc40039c43ca
#
_cell.length_a   1.000
_cell.length_b   1.000
_cell.length_c   1.000
_cell.angle_alpha   90.00
_cell.angle_beta   90.00
_cell.angle_gamma   90.00
#
_symmetry.space_group_name_H-M   'P 1'
#
loop_
_entity.id
_entity.type
_entity.pdbx_description
1 polymer ?
#
loop_
_entity_poly.entity_id
_entity_poly.type
_entity_poly.pdbx_seq_one_letter_code
_entity_poly.pdbx_strand_id
1 'polypeptide(L)'
;MESKTKRTLVKSAPELWELADDLARMEEWMAGVVGRSQSVSVEVTHRQPERMLAWRTSDTETGHTRIALELAEKGFGTSVSIVAQHSRPNPRDVHAALEQLLDELGSPERRPFERA
;
A
#
# COMPACT_ATOMS: atom_id res chain seq x y z
N MET A 1 12.75 -11.99 -1.71
CA MET A 1 13.11 -10.63 -2.17
C MET A 1 12.28 -9.59 -1.45
N GLU A 2 12.83 -8.42 -1.27
CA GLU A 2 12.18 -7.38 -0.51
C GLU A 2 12.40 -6.02 -1.18
N SER A 3 11.34 -5.22 -1.23
CA SER A 3 11.40 -3.84 -1.72
C SER A 3 10.85 -2.93 -0.63
N LYS A 4 11.51 -1.82 -0.40
CA LYS A 4 11.12 -0.86 0.65
C LYS A 4 11.05 0.54 0.09
N THR A 5 10.12 1.33 0.63
CA THR A 5 10.09 2.76 0.37
C THR A 5 9.52 3.46 1.60
N LYS A 6 9.83 4.74 1.72
CA LYS A 6 9.40 5.53 2.86
C LYS A 6 9.17 6.96 2.42
N ARG A 7 8.12 7.58 2.94
CA ARG A 7 7.81 8.97 2.63
C ARG A 7 7.07 9.60 3.80
N THR A 8 7.30 10.88 4.04
CA THR A 8 6.52 11.64 5.00
C THR A 8 5.39 12.34 4.26
N LEU A 9 4.16 12.10 4.68
CA LEU A 9 2.98 12.69 4.06
C LEU A 9 2.35 13.71 4.99
N VAL A 10 1.77 14.77 4.39
CA VAL A 10 1.12 15.84 5.16
C VAL A 10 -0.34 15.44 5.41
N LYS A 11 -0.51 14.36 6.15
CA LYS A 11 -1.82 13.85 6.55
C LYS A 11 -1.65 13.20 7.91
N SER A 12 -2.71 13.19 8.70
CA SER A 12 -2.67 12.55 10.01
C SER A 12 -2.73 11.03 9.87
N ALA A 13 -2.29 10.32 10.89
CA ALA A 13 -2.36 8.87 10.90
C ALA A 13 -3.81 8.37 10.77
N PRO A 14 -4.81 8.96 11.45
CA PRO A 14 -6.20 8.55 11.23
C PRO A 14 -6.67 8.70 9.79
N GLU A 15 -6.32 9.80 9.12
CA GLU A 15 -6.70 10.01 7.73
C GLU A 15 -6.09 8.94 6.81
N LEU A 16 -4.80 8.68 7.01
CA LEU A 16 -4.11 7.66 6.22
C LEU A 16 -4.65 6.28 6.50
N TRP A 17 -5.00 6.01 7.75
CA TRP A 17 -5.58 4.73 8.12
C TRP A 17 -6.91 4.49 7.41
N GLU A 18 -7.78 5.49 7.35
CA GLU A 18 -9.05 5.36 6.67
C GLU A 18 -8.88 5.04 5.18
N LEU A 19 -7.86 5.64 4.57
CA LEU A 19 -7.56 5.37 3.16
C LEU A 19 -6.98 3.98 2.96
N ALA A 20 -6.09 3.56 3.85
CA ALA A 20 -5.38 2.30 3.70
C ALA A 20 -6.20 1.08 4.14
N ASP A 21 -7.01 1.23 5.18
CA ASP A 21 -7.82 0.12 5.70
C ASP A 21 -9.09 -0.04 4.85
N ASP A 22 -8.89 -0.36 3.59
CA ASP A 22 -9.92 -0.51 2.58
C ASP A 22 -9.53 -1.70 1.71
N LEU A 23 -10.30 -2.76 1.80
CA LEU A 23 -9.99 -4.01 1.10
C LEU A 23 -9.87 -3.81 -0.41
N ALA A 24 -10.76 -3.03 -1.00
CA ALA A 24 -10.72 -2.78 -2.43
C ALA A 24 -9.42 -2.09 -2.86
N ARG A 25 -8.94 -1.14 -2.06
CA ARG A 25 -7.67 -0.47 -2.34
C ARG A 25 -6.49 -1.42 -2.17
N MET A 26 -6.51 -2.25 -1.12
CA MET A 26 -5.46 -3.24 -0.90
C MET A 26 -5.36 -4.19 -2.08
N GLU A 27 -6.51 -4.61 -2.62
CA GLU A 27 -6.53 -5.50 -3.78
C GLU A 27 -5.95 -4.83 -5.02
N GLU A 28 -6.27 -3.57 -5.24
CA GLU A 28 -5.72 -2.82 -6.37
C GLU A 28 -4.22 -2.61 -6.22
N TRP A 29 -3.77 -2.24 -5.03
CA TRP A 29 -2.34 -2.04 -4.78
C TRP A 29 -1.56 -3.34 -4.96
N MET A 30 -2.13 -4.44 -4.46
CA MET A 30 -1.49 -5.75 -4.62
C MET A 30 -1.39 -6.12 -6.09
N ALA A 31 -2.44 -5.87 -6.87
CA ALA A 31 -2.42 -6.13 -8.30
C ALA A 31 -1.29 -5.37 -8.98
N GLY A 32 -1.07 -4.10 -8.60
CA GLY A 32 0.02 -3.30 -9.13
C GLY A 32 1.38 -3.90 -8.80
N VAL A 33 1.54 -4.36 -7.56
CA VAL A 33 2.82 -4.94 -7.10
C VAL A 33 3.10 -6.26 -7.80
N VAL A 34 2.10 -7.13 -7.95
CA VAL A 34 2.31 -8.44 -8.59
C VAL A 34 2.20 -8.40 -10.11
N GLY A 35 1.81 -7.26 -10.66
CA GLY A 35 1.79 -7.11 -12.11
C GLY A 35 0.54 -7.62 -12.80
N ARG A 36 -0.59 -7.57 -12.12
CA ARG A 36 -1.87 -7.95 -12.71
C ARG A 36 -2.65 -6.74 -13.16
N SER A 37 -3.44 -6.89 -14.21
CA SER A 37 -4.29 -5.81 -14.72
C SER A 37 -5.61 -5.73 -13.96
N GLN A 38 -5.96 -6.77 -13.23
CA GLN A 38 -7.19 -6.81 -12.43
C GLN A 38 -6.83 -6.94 -10.97
N SER A 39 -7.71 -6.50 -10.08
CA SER A 39 -7.48 -6.64 -8.67
C SER A 39 -7.35 -8.13 -8.29
N VAL A 40 -6.57 -8.41 -7.26
CA VAL A 40 -6.34 -9.77 -6.78
C VAL A 40 -6.84 -9.87 -5.35
N SER A 41 -7.26 -11.06 -4.96
CA SER A 41 -7.73 -11.28 -3.59
C SER A 41 -6.57 -11.16 -2.61
N VAL A 42 -6.82 -10.50 -1.49
CA VAL A 42 -5.82 -10.33 -0.44
C VAL A 42 -6.42 -10.76 0.89
N GLU A 43 -5.53 -11.09 1.82
CA GLU A 43 -5.88 -11.43 3.19
C GLU A 43 -5.11 -10.51 4.11
N VAL A 44 -5.80 -9.84 5.02
CA VAL A 44 -5.14 -9.00 6.01
C VAL A 44 -4.50 -9.92 7.06
N THR A 45 -3.18 -9.81 7.21
CA THR A 45 -2.43 -10.64 8.15
C THR A 45 -2.12 -9.93 9.45
N HIS A 46 -2.17 -8.59 9.44
CA HIS A 46 -1.90 -7.81 10.64
C HIS A 46 -2.63 -6.49 10.54
N ARG A 47 -3.28 -6.08 11.63
CA ARG A 47 -3.97 -4.80 11.69
C ARG A 47 -3.79 -4.20 13.07
N GLN A 48 -3.10 -3.08 13.12
CA GLN A 48 -2.93 -2.27 14.33
C GLN A 48 -3.39 -0.87 13.96
N PRO A 49 -4.59 -0.45 14.36
CA PRO A 49 -5.16 0.82 13.91
C PRO A 49 -4.19 1.99 14.03
N GLU A 50 -4.08 2.75 12.94
CA GLU A 50 -3.25 3.94 12.84
C GLU A 50 -1.74 3.69 12.99
N ARG A 51 -1.32 2.43 13.01
CA ARG A 51 0.09 2.09 13.18
C ARG A 51 0.62 1.15 12.12
N MET A 52 -0.04 0.02 11.91
CA MET A 52 0.46 -0.99 11.00
C MET A 52 -0.66 -1.76 10.33
N LEU A 53 -0.49 -2.02 9.05
CA LEU A 53 -1.43 -2.81 8.27
C LEU A 53 -0.62 -3.69 7.33
N ALA A 54 -0.90 -4.97 7.33
CA ALA A 54 -0.22 -5.89 6.43
C ALA A 54 -1.23 -6.80 5.76
N TRP A 55 -1.03 -7.07 4.50
CA TRP A 55 -1.88 -7.97 3.73
C TRP A 55 -1.02 -8.76 2.76
N ARG A 56 -1.57 -9.89 2.33
CA ARG A 56 -0.84 -10.79 1.44
C ARG A 56 -1.76 -11.39 0.39
N THR A 57 -1.15 -11.87 -0.67
CA THR A 57 -1.85 -12.70 -1.65
C THR A 57 -0.98 -13.91 -1.97
N SER A 58 -1.62 -14.94 -2.51
CA SER A 58 -0.93 -16.15 -2.97
C SER A 58 -1.35 -16.40 -4.41
N ASP A 59 -0.38 -16.69 -5.26
CA ASP A 59 -0.63 -16.90 -6.68
C ASP A 59 0.31 -17.99 -7.17
N THR A 60 -0.23 -18.93 -7.94
CA THR A 60 0.56 -20.04 -8.45
C THR A 60 1.66 -19.59 -9.41
N GLU A 61 1.46 -18.45 -10.08
CA GLU A 61 2.44 -17.92 -11.01
C GLU A 61 3.47 -17.02 -10.35
N THR A 62 3.00 -16.11 -9.48
CA THR A 62 3.87 -15.10 -8.87
C THR A 62 4.35 -15.48 -7.48
N GLY A 63 3.81 -16.56 -6.90
CA GLY A 63 4.17 -16.99 -5.56
C GLY A 63 3.43 -16.19 -4.50
N HIS A 64 4.07 -15.99 -3.36
CA HIS A 64 3.48 -15.25 -2.25
C HIS A 64 4.04 -13.84 -2.20
N THR A 65 3.17 -12.86 -2.01
CA THR A 65 3.58 -11.47 -1.86
C THR A 65 2.88 -10.89 -0.64
N ARG A 66 3.64 -10.22 0.21
CA ARG A 66 3.12 -9.56 1.41
C ARG A 66 3.51 -8.09 1.36
N ILE A 67 2.55 -7.22 1.65
CA ILE A 67 2.81 -5.78 1.76
C ILE A 67 2.54 -5.38 3.21
N ALA A 68 3.48 -4.68 3.82
CA ALA A 68 3.32 -4.15 5.16
C ALA A 68 3.50 -2.63 5.12
N LEU A 69 2.55 -1.93 5.73
CA LEU A 69 2.54 -0.48 5.78
C LEU A 69 2.58 -0.06 7.24
N GLU A 70 3.53 0.81 7.58
CA GLU A 70 3.67 1.32 8.94
C GLU A 70 3.52 2.84 8.95
N LEU A 71 2.81 3.34 9.93
CA LEU A 71 2.57 4.77 10.13
C LEU A 71 3.22 5.21 11.44
N ALA A 72 3.92 6.34 11.39
CA ALA A 72 4.52 6.94 12.58
C ALA A 72 4.40 8.45 12.46
N GLU A 73 3.95 9.10 13.53
CA GLU A 73 3.86 10.55 13.54
C GLU A 73 5.24 11.17 13.36
N LYS A 74 5.32 12.22 12.56
CA LYS A 74 6.58 12.91 12.32
C LYS A 74 6.31 14.36 11.95
N GLY A 75 6.63 15.28 12.84
CA GLY A 75 6.44 16.71 12.59
C GLY A 75 4.98 17.04 12.32
N PHE A 76 4.71 17.59 11.16
CA PHE A 76 3.35 18.00 10.78
C PHE A 76 2.58 16.92 10.04
N GLY A 77 3.15 15.75 9.90
CA GLY A 77 2.52 14.70 9.12
C GLY A 77 2.80 13.33 9.69
N THR A 78 2.81 12.36 8.79
CA THR A 78 3.01 10.96 9.14
C THR A 78 4.07 10.36 8.23
N SER A 79 5.04 9.68 8.84
CA SER A 79 6.01 8.90 8.10
C SER A 79 5.34 7.58 7.72
N VAL A 80 5.32 7.27 6.43
CA VAL A 80 4.74 6.03 5.92
C VAL A 80 5.86 5.17 5.37
N SER A 81 6.01 3.98 5.92
CA SER A 81 7.00 3.02 5.44
C SER A 81 6.25 1.83 4.84
N ILE A 82 6.67 1.41 3.66
CA ILE A 82 6.05 0.27 2.98
C ILE A 82 7.13 -0.74 2.62
N VAL A 83 6.85 -2.00 2.92
CA VAL A 83 7.74 -3.11 2.58
C VAL A 83 6.93 -4.14 1.81
N ALA A 84 7.43 -4.53 0.65
CA ALA A 84 6.86 -5.62 -0.12
C ALA A 84 7.83 -6.78 -0.10
N GLN A 85 7.36 -7.94 0.30
CA GLN A 85 8.16 -9.15 0.36
C GLN A 85 7.61 -10.17 -0.62
N HIS A 86 8.49 -10.75 -1.43
CA HIS A 86 8.12 -11.71 -2.47
C HIS A 86 8.83 -13.03 -2.24
N SER A 87 8.10 -14.14 -2.45
CA SER A 87 8.71 -15.46 -2.38
C SER A 87 9.51 -15.79 -3.65
N ARG A 88 9.27 -15.06 -4.73
CA ARG A 88 9.97 -15.26 -6.01
C ARG A 88 10.41 -13.93 -6.57
N PRO A 89 11.48 -13.91 -7.38
CA PRO A 89 11.88 -12.68 -8.07
C PRO A 89 10.73 -12.17 -8.94
N ASN A 90 10.51 -10.88 -8.91
CA ASN A 90 9.48 -10.24 -9.71
C ASN A 90 10.17 -9.31 -10.71
N PRO A 91 9.98 -9.50 -12.03
CA PRO A 91 10.63 -8.65 -13.03
C PRO A 91 10.06 -7.24 -13.10
N ARG A 92 8.93 -7.01 -12.48
CA ARG A 92 8.33 -5.68 -12.49
C ARG A 92 9.07 -4.75 -11.54
N ASP A 93 8.93 -3.46 -11.81
CA ASP A 93 9.48 -2.45 -10.91
C ASP A 93 8.54 -2.30 -9.72
N VAL A 94 8.77 -3.14 -8.71
CA VAL A 94 7.97 -3.14 -7.48
C VAL A 94 8.12 -1.83 -6.74
N HIS A 95 9.32 -1.24 -6.77
CA HIS A 95 9.55 0.04 -6.11
C HIS A 95 8.65 1.12 -6.70
N ALA A 96 8.50 1.16 -8.02
CA ALA A 96 7.60 2.12 -8.67
C ALA A 96 6.16 1.91 -8.24
N ALA A 97 5.73 0.66 -8.09
CA ALA A 97 4.37 0.36 -7.61
C ALA A 97 4.16 0.86 -6.19
N LEU A 98 5.16 0.71 -5.32
CA LEU A 98 5.08 1.20 -3.95
C LEU A 98 5.06 2.73 -3.90
N GLU A 99 5.84 3.37 -4.78
CA GLU A 99 5.84 4.83 -4.88
C GLU A 99 4.48 5.33 -5.33
N GLN A 100 3.85 4.63 -6.26
CA GLN A 100 2.51 4.99 -6.71
C GLN A 100 1.49 4.87 -5.57
N LEU A 101 1.61 3.83 -4.74
CA LEU A 101 0.76 3.67 -3.57
C LEU A 101 0.92 4.87 -2.63
N LEU A 102 2.14 5.31 -2.40
CA LEU A 102 2.40 6.49 -1.58
C LEU A 102 1.82 7.76 -2.21
N ASP A 103 1.90 7.88 -3.53
CA ASP A 103 1.30 9.02 -4.23
C ASP A 103 -0.20 9.06 -4.01
N GLU A 104 -0.87 7.92 -4.07
CA GLU A 104 -2.31 7.84 -3.84
C GLU A 104 -2.67 8.22 -2.41
N LEU A 105 -1.90 7.74 -1.42
CA LEU A 105 -2.13 8.10 -0.02
C LEU A 105 -1.91 9.58 0.23
N GLY A 106 -0.94 10.18 -0.44
CA GLY A 106 -0.60 11.58 -0.26
C GLY A 106 -1.43 12.54 -1.09
N SER A 107 -2.23 12.04 -2.03
CA SER A 107 -3.03 12.88 -2.91
C SER A 107 -4.19 13.52 -2.16
N PRO A 108 -4.60 14.74 -2.56
CA PRO A 108 -5.80 15.35 -2.01
C PRO A 108 -6.99 14.45 -2.27
N GLU A 109 -7.90 14.39 -1.31
CA GLU A 109 -9.10 13.60 -1.47
C GLU A 109 -9.97 14.18 -2.57
N ARG A 110 -10.42 13.35 -3.49
CA ARG A 110 -11.29 13.77 -4.58
C ARG A 110 -12.74 13.65 -4.18
N ARG A 111 -13.49 14.68 -4.49
CA ARG A 111 -14.94 14.69 -4.27
C ARG A 111 -15.63 14.91 -5.61
N PRO A 112 -16.85 14.38 -5.78
CA PRO A 112 -17.55 14.48 -7.06
C PRO A 112 -17.63 15.91 -7.61
N PHE A 113 -17.92 16.88 -6.79
CA PHE A 113 -18.08 18.25 -7.25
C PHE A 113 -16.76 18.96 -7.57
N GLU A 114 -15.65 18.44 -7.12
CA GLU A 114 -14.35 19.03 -7.41
C GLU A 114 -13.85 18.75 -8.80
N ARG A 115 -14.46 17.80 -9.46
CA ARG A 115 -14.04 17.45 -10.81
C ARG A 115 -14.68 18.29 -11.89
N ALA A 116 -15.54 19.12 -11.51
CA ALA A 116 -16.27 19.95 -12.47
C ALA A 116 -15.33 20.82 -13.30
#